data_cc7bb71a47fac33d7663d75a38e9620c
#
_entry.id   cc7bb71a47fac33d7663d75a38e9620c
#
_cell.length_a   1.000
_cell.length_b   1.000
_cell.length_c   1.000
_cell.angle_alpha   90.00
_cell.angle_beta   90.00
_cell.angle_gamma   90.00
#
_symmetry.space_group_name_H-M   'P 1'
#
loop_
_entity.id
_entity.type
_entity.pdbx_description
1 polymer ?
#
loop_
_entity_poly.entity_id
_entity_poly.type
_entity_poly.pdbx_seq_one_letter_code
_entity_poly.pdbx_strand_id
1 'polypeptide(L)'
;RPCIAEMGGKNPCIVTARADLDHAAAGIVRSAYGMGGQKCSALSRLYVHERVADALIVKLKQQMAAVRIGDPTKREHWLGPVVNRHAYEQYARYVDALRGNGADVIAGGRQLREDGLERGWYVEPVLAEAPLEHPLWKQEMFLPILTLHRYRERDTAMRLANDSDMGLTAGVFGSDEDVRWFQRHIEAGVTYANRQFGATTGAWPGYQPFGGWKGSGSSGKAIASFYYLPQYLREQSRTVVE
;
A
#
# COMPACT_ATOMS: atom_id res chain seq x y z
N ARG A 1 7.64 -27.05 16.03
CA ARG A 1 6.42 -26.86 15.23
C ARG A 1 6.70 -25.76 14.19
N PRO A 2 6.26 -25.91 12.94
CA PRO A 2 6.44 -24.86 11.94
C PRO A 2 5.69 -23.59 12.36
N CYS A 3 6.32 -22.43 12.16
CA CYS A 3 5.69 -21.14 12.34
C CYS A 3 5.32 -20.61 10.96
N ILE A 4 4.05 -20.34 10.73
CA ILE A 4 3.54 -19.72 9.51
C ILE A 4 3.09 -18.33 9.89
N ALA A 5 3.80 -17.30 9.42
CA ALA A 5 3.51 -15.92 9.72
C ALA A 5 3.13 -15.15 8.45
N GLU A 6 2.10 -14.34 8.54
CA GLU A 6 1.74 -13.28 7.62
C GLU A 6 1.93 -11.97 8.38
N MET A 7 2.75 -11.06 7.82
CA MET A 7 3.29 -9.91 8.53
C MET A 7 2.92 -8.61 7.81
N GLY A 8 3.49 -7.51 8.26
CA GLY A 8 3.28 -6.19 7.71
C GLY A 8 3.82 -5.99 6.30
N GLY A 9 3.65 -4.78 5.80
CA GLY A 9 4.11 -4.38 4.47
C GLY A 9 4.52 -2.91 4.40
N LYS A 10 5.46 -2.62 3.50
CA LYS A 10 5.84 -1.26 3.11
C LYS A 10 5.74 -1.13 1.59
N ASN A 11 4.51 -1.15 1.11
CA ASN A 11 4.14 -1.49 -0.25
C ASN A 11 4.41 -0.36 -1.24
N PRO A 12 5.16 -0.60 -2.34
CA PRO A 12 5.42 0.37 -3.38
C PRO A 12 4.40 0.31 -4.52
N CYS A 13 4.29 1.42 -5.25
CA CYS A 13 3.71 1.46 -6.58
C CYS A 13 4.61 2.30 -7.50
N ILE A 14 4.81 1.83 -8.73
CA ILE A 14 5.55 2.54 -9.78
C ILE A 14 4.56 3.04 -10.83
N VAL A 15 4.62 4.34 -11.15
CA VAL A 15 3.84 4.93 -12.25
C VAL A 15 4.80 5.34 -13.35
N THR A 16 4.72 4.68 -14.51
CA THR A 16 5.60 4.95 -15.64
C THR A 16 5.13 6.13 -16.49
N ALA A 17 5.97 6.62 -17.38
CA ALA A 17 5.62 7.71 -18.30
C ALA A 17 4.47 7.35 -19.27
N ARG A 18 4.13 6.07 -19.39
CA ARG A 18 3.09 5.54 -20.30
C ARG A 18 1.83 5.11 -19.56
N ALA A 19 1.68 5.48 -18.30
CA ALA A 19 0.51 5.15 -17.50
C ALA A 19 -0.73 5.95 -17.93
N ASP A 20 -1.89 5.31 -17.86
CA ASP A 20 -3.17 6.01 -17.81
C ASP A 20 -3.30 6.67 -16.43
N LEU A 21 -3.22 8.00 -16.39
CA LEU A 21 -3.15 8.74 -15.14
C LEU A 21 -4.49 8.80 -14.39
N ASP A 22 -5.62 8.65 -15.08
CA ASP A 22 -6.93 8.61 -14.42
C ASP A 22 -7.12 7.28 -13.70
N HIS A 23 -6.78 6.18 -14.36
CA HIS A 23 -6.76 4.86 -13.74
C HIS A 23 -5.75 4.78 -12.59
N ALA A 24 -4.55 5.35 -12.79
CA ALA A 24 -3.52 5.38 -11.77
C ALA A 24 -3.97 6.16 -10.54
N ALA A 25 -4.51 7.37 -10.70
CA ALA A 25 -4.96 8.19 -9.58
C ALA A 25 -6.07 7.50 -8.77
N ALA A 26 -7.08 6.94 -9.44
CA ALA A 26 -8.16 6.21 -8.78
C ALA A 26 -7.64 4.97 -8.02
N GLY A 27 -6.77 4.19 -8.65
CA GLY A 27 -6.17 3.00 -8.04
C GLY A 27 -5.26 3.33 -6.85
N ILE A 28 -4.45 4.38 -6.95
CA ILE A 28 -3.55 4.84 -5.90
C ILE A 28 -4.33 5.32 -4.68
N VAL A 29 -5.33 6.18 -4.86
CA VAL A 29 -6.15 6.69 -3.75
C VAL A 29 -6.85 5.55 -3.01
N ARG A 30 -7.45 4.61 -3.74
CA ARG A 30 -8.08 3.43 -3.13
C ARG A 30 -7.08 2.54 -2.40
N SER A 31 -5.89 2.36 -2.95
CA SER A 31 -4.86 1.51 -2.37
C SER A 31 -4.25 2.11 -1.11
N ALA A 32 -3.96 3.42 -1.13
CA ALA A 32 -3.29 4.10 -0.04
C ALA A 32 -4.24 4.41 1.12
N TYR A 33 -5.46 4.83 0.81
CA TYR A 33 -6.33 5.41 1.84
C TYR A 33 -7.55 4.56 2.20
N GLY A 34 -7.86 3.52 1.44
CA GLY A 34 -8.93 2.58 1.80
C GLY A 34 -8.73 2.01 3.20
N MET A 35 -9.76 1.98 4.02
CA MET A 35 -9.72 1.64 5.45
C MET A 35 -8.77 2.53 6.28
N GLY A 36 -8.56 3.77 5.87
CA GLY A 36 -7.61 4.67 6.54
C GLY A 36 -6.14 4.25 6.42
N GLY A 37 -5.77 3.54 5.35
CA GLY A 37 -4.43 2.99 5.20
C GLY A 37 -4.07 1.89 6.20
N GLN A 38 -5.04 1.44 7.00
CA GLN A 38 -4.87 0.48 8.08
C GLN A 38 -4.98 -0.96 7.57
N LYS A 39 -4.14 -1.29 6.58
CA LYS A 39 -4.00 -2.62 5.97
C LYS A 39 -2.52 -2.93 5.80
N CYS A 40 -2.12 -4.17 6.07
CA CYS A 40 -0.78 -4.66 5.73
C CYS A 40 -0.43 -4.44 4.26
N SER A 41 -1.43 -4.48 3.39
CA SER A 41 -1.32 -4.32 1.94
C SER A 41 -1.53 -2.89 1.43
N ALA A 42 -1.75 -1.90 2.29
CA ALA A 42 -1.96 -0.52 1.85
C ALA A 42 -0.73 0.04 1.12
N LEU A 43 -0.97 0.74 0.03
CA LEU A 43 0.08 1.47 -0.67
C LEU A 43 0.61 2.60 0.21
N SER A 44 1.92 2.69 0.38
CA SER A 44 2.55 3.71 1.21
C SER A 44 3.76 4.39 0.59
N ARG A 45 4.30 3.84 -0.52
CA ARG A 45 5.45 4.39 -1.25
C ARG A 45 5.12 4.49 -2.74
N LEU A 46 5.08 5.72 -3.27
CA LEU A 46 4.73 5.98 -4.66
C LEU A 46 5.94 6.52 -5.41
N TYR A 47 6.36 5.81 -6.45
CA TYR A 47 7.43 6.23 -7.35
C TYR A 47 6.82 6.62 -8.69
N VAL A 48 6.99 7.89 -9.10
CA VAL A 48 6.36 8.44 -10.30
C VAL A 48 7.41 8.94 -11.26
N HIS A 49 7.28 8.56 -12.53
CA HIS A 49 8.17 9.09 -13.56
C HIS A 49 8.02 10.60 -13.68
N GLU A 50 9.14 11.35 -13.69
CA GLU A 50 9.16 12.83 -13.63
C GLU A 50 8.26 13.50 -14.68
N ARG A 51 8.17 12.92 -15.90
CA ARG A 51 7.36 13.48 -17.00
C ARG A 51 5.86 13.53 -16.72
N VAL A 52 5.36 12.70 -15.83
CA VAL A 52 3.93 12.59 -15.53
C VAL A 52 3.59 12.94 -14.09
N ALA A 53 4.59 13.25 -13.27
CA ALA A 53 4.43 13.47 -11.84
C ALA A 53 3.48 14.62 -11.54
N ASP A 54 3.66 15.80 -12.16
CA ASP A 54 2.82 16.95 -11.90
C ASP A 54 1.36 16.70 -12.30
N ALA A 55 1.14 16.10 -13.47
CA ALA A 55 -0.20 15.77 -13.93
C ALA A 55 -0.88 14.73 -13.02
N LEU A 56 -0.13 13.73 -12.54
CA LEU A 56 -0.64 12.74 -11.59
C LEU A 56 -0.96 13.38 -10.24
N ILE A 57 -0.12 14.26 -9.71
CA ILE A 57 -0.34 14.97 -8.44
C ILE A 57 -1.65 15.77 -8.50
N VAL A 58 -1.91 16.48 -9.61
CA VAL A 58 -3.19 17.20 -9.79
C VAL A 58 -4.37 16.26 -9.69
N LYS A 59 -4.32 15.10 -10.36
CA LYS A 59 -5.40 14.11 -10.33
C LYS A 59 -5.55 13.46 -8.95
N LEU A 60 -4.46 13.18 -8.26
CA LEU A 60 -4.47 12.66 -6.87
C LEU A 60 -5.14 13.66 -5.93
N LYS A 61 -4.79 14.95 -6.01
CA LYS A 61 -5.43 16.00 -5.21
C LYS A 61 -6.93 16.09 -5.47
N GLN A 62 -7.37 15.99 -6.72
CA GLN A 62 -8.79 15.99 -7.08
C GLN A 62 -9.52 14.78 -6.48
N GLN A 63 -8.95 13.59 -6.59
CA GLN A 63 -9.52 12.37 -6.01
C GLN A 63 -9.55 12.43 -4.48
N MET A 64 -8.50 12.93 -3.85
CA MET A 64 -8.43 13.11 -2.39
C MET A 64 -9.47 14.11 -1.89
N ALA A 65 -9.68 15.22 -2.60
CA ALA A 65 -10.69 16.22 -2.24
C ALA A 65 -12.13 15.68 -2.32
N ALA A 66 -12.36 14.64 -3.12
CA ALA A 66 -13.66 13.97 -3.21
C ALA A 66 -13.90 12.94 -2.09
N VAL A 67 -12.88 12.63 -1.28
CA VAL A 67 -13.00 11.69 -0.15
C VAL A 67 -13.84 12.32 0.96
N ARG A 68 -14.99 11.74 1.23
CA ARG A 68 -15.84 12.14 2.34
C ARG A 68 -15.43 11.37 3.60
N ILE A 69 -15.11 12.11 4.65
CA ILE A 69 -14.68 11.57 5.94
C ILE A 69 -15.81 11.75 6.95
N GLY A 70 -16.14 10.69 7.70
CA GLY A 70 -17.19 10.78 8.69
C GLY A 70 -17.61 9.43 9.26
N ASP A 71 -18.81 9.38 9.80
CA ASP A 71 -19.42 8.19 10.39
C ASP A 71 -19.50 7.05 9.35
N PRO A 72 -18.77 5.92 9.54
CA PRO A 72 -18.70 4.84 8.56
C PRO A 72 -20.01 4.04 8.43
N THR A 73 -20.99 4.26 9.29
CA THR A 73 -22.33 3.68 9.14
C THR A 73 -23.15 4.37 8.06
N LYS A 74 -22.75 5.56 7.64
CA LYS A 74 -23.37 6.33 6.58
C LYS A 74 -22.69 6.07 5.24
N ARG A 75 -23.50 5.72 4.25
CA ARG A 75 -23.00 5.28 2.93
C ARG A 75 -22.22 6.38 2.16
N GLU A 76 -22.49 7.63 2.42
CA GLU A 76 -21.79 8.77 1.83
C GLU A 76 -20.36 8.96 2.32
N HIS A 77 -19.99 8.39 3.48
CA HIS A 77 -18.64 8.50 4.02
C HIS A 77 -17.80 7.30 3.56
N TRP A 78 -16.73 7.61 2.85
CA TRP A 78 -15.80 6.59 2.37
C TRP A 78 -14.69 6.28 3.37
N LEU A 79 -14.33 7.25 4.19
CA LEU A 79 -13.26 7.13 5.18
C LEU A 79 -13.82 7.37 6.59
N GLY A 80 -13.68 6.35 7.43
CA GLY A 80 -14.02 6.41 8.86
C GLY A 80 -12.85 6.87 9.73
N PRO A 81 -12.97 6.74 11.05
CA PRO A 81 -11.89 7.07 11.97
C PRO A 81 -10.75 6.05 11.92
N VAL A 82 -9.57 6.44 12.36
CA VAL A 82 -8.49 5.49 12.67
C VAL A 82 -8.84 4.69 13.92
N VAL A 83 -8.20 3.53 14.09
CA VAL A 83 -8.64 2.46 15.00
C VAL A 83 -8.68 2.88 16.48
N ASN A 84 -7.82 3.79 16.92
CA ASN A 84 -7.73 4.21 18.31
C ASN A 84 -6.97 5.54 18.48
N ARG A 85 -6.91 6.02 19.71
CA ARG A 85 -6.21 7.24 20.10
C ARG A 85 -4.70 7.18 19.76
N HIS A 86 -4.06 6.04 19.97
CA HIS A 86 -2.63 5.88 19.67
C HIS A 86 -2.35 6.11 18.18
N ALA A 87 -3.14 5.49 17.29
CA ALA A 87 -3.04 5.71 15.85
C ALA A 87 -3.25 7.19 15.45
N TYR A 88 -4.19 7.86 16.11
CA TYR A 88 -4.46 9.29 15.91
C TYR A 88 -3.29 10.18 16.34
N GLU A 89 -2.66 9.88 17.47
CA GLU A 89 -1.48 10.61 17.96
C GLU A 89 -0.25 10.31 17.09
N GLN A 90 -0.08 9.06 16.65
CA GLN A 90 0.99 8.69 15.71
C GLN A 90 0.86 9.38 14.36
N TYR A 91 -0.38 9.56 13.87
CA TYR A 91 -0.61 10.30 12.65
C TYR A 91 -0.02 11.71 12.72
N ALA A 92 -0.28 12.46 13.80
CA ALA A 92 0.26 13.80 14.00
C ALA A 92 1.80 13.79 13.99
N ARG A 93 2.41 12.83 14.72
CA ARG A 93 3.88 12.69 14.77
C ARG A 93 4.48 12.43 13.40
N TYR A 94 3.84 11.57 12.56
CA TYR A 94 4.33 11.30 11.22
C TYR A 94 4.19 12.52 10.29
N VAL A 95 3.09 13.26 10.39
CA VAL A 95 2.90 14.48 9.62
C VAL A 95 3.93 15.57 10.03
N ASP A 96 4.16 15.71 11.33
CA ASP A 96 5.19 16.65 11.84
C ASP A 96 6.60 16.22 11.41
N ALA A 97 6.88 14.90 11.43
CA ALA A 97 8.15 14.37 10.93
C ALA A 97 8.35 14.63 9.43
N LEU A 98 7.30 14.49 8.62
CA LEU A 98 7.35 14.84 7.19
C LEU A 98 7.74 16.30 7.01
N ARG A 99 7.03 17.22 7.68
CA ARG A 99 7.30 18.66 7.60
C ARG A 99 8.68 19.03 8.13
N GLY A 100 9.10 18.43 9.24
CA GLY A 100 10.37 18.71 9.91
C GLY A 100 11.61 18.16 9.19
N ASN A 101 11.47 17.16 8.31
CA ASN A 101 12.56 16.50 7.60
C ASN A 101 12.53 16.73 6.08
N GLY A 102 12.05 17.90 5.65
CA GLY A 102 12.19 18.36 4.28
C GLY A 102 11.21 17.74 3.26
N ALA A 103 10.15 17.08 3.71
CA ALA A 103 9.09 16.67 2.81
C ALA A 103 8.10 17.82 2.55
N ASP A 104 7.62 17.91 1.31
CA ASP A 104 6.51 18.77 0.93
C ASP A 104 5.19 18.02 1.13
N VAL A 105 4.38 18.45 2.10
CA VAL A 105 3.02 17.91 2.33
C VAL A 105 2.07 18.56 1.33
N ILE A 106 1.91 17.91 0.19
CA ILE A 106 1.14 18.39 -0.96
C ILE A 106 -0.37 18.49 -0.67
N ALA A 107 -0.90 17.55 0.14
CA ALA A 107 -2.31 17.52 0.50
C ALA A 107 -2.55 16.82 1.83
N GLY A 108 -3.59 17.26 2.56
CA GLY A 108 -4.03 16.68 3.82
C GLY A 108 -3.14 17.04 5.02
N GLY A 109 -3.15 16.19 6.04
CA GLY A 109 -2.27 16.34 7.20
C GLY A 109 -2.94 16.97 8.41
N ARG A 110 -4.27 17.08 8.43
CA ARG A 110 -5.01 17.58 9.59
C ARG A 110 -5.64 16.44 10.38
N GLN A 111 -5.66 16.58 11.67
CA GLN A 111 -6.55 15.86 12.57
C GLN A 111 -7.90 16.60 12.59
N LEU A 112 -8.99 15.87 12.42
CA LEU A 112 -10.33 16.46 12.30
C LEU A 112 -11.07 16.30 13.63
N ARG A 113 -11.62 17.43 14.13
CA ARG A 113 -12.40 17.50 15.39
C ARG A 113 -13.60 18.44 15.29
N GLU A 114 -13.99 18.80 14.09
CA GLU A 114 -15.08 19.74 13.81
C GLU A 114 -16.23 19.01 13.14
N ASP A 115 -17.35 19.63 13.00
CA ASP A 115 -18.51 19.17 12.22
C ASP A 115 -19.02 17.77 12.59
N GLY A 116 -19.07 17.46 13.91
CA GLY A 116 -19.57 16.19 14.40
C GLY A 116 -18.53 15.06 14.47
N LEU A 117 -17.27 15.36 14.21
CA LEU A 117 -16.15 14.41 14.25
C LEU A 117 -15.43 14.34 15.61
N GLU A 118 -15.89 15.11 16.61
CA GLU A 118 -15.24 15.25 17.93
C GLU A 118 -15.22 13.94 18.72
N ARG A 119 -16.17 13.05 18.44
CA ARG A 119 -16.34 11.77 19.16
C ARG A 119 -15.46 10.65 18.60
N GLY A 120 -14.72 10.89 17.50
CA GLY A 120 -13.91 9.89 16.84
C GLY A 120 -12.48 10.35 16.57
N TRP A 121 -11.65 9.44 16.08
CA TRP A 121 -10.25 9.68 15.76
C TRP A 121 -10.09 9.89 14.25
N TYR A 122 -10.59 11.01 13.73
CA TYR A 122 -10.63 11.30 12.31
C TYR A 122 -9.38 12.06 11.84
N VAL A 123 -8.84 11.65 10.69
CA VAL A 123 -7.66 12.26 10.06
C VAL A 123 -7.85 12.37 8.56
N GLU A 124 -7.22 13.37 7.95
CA GLU A 124 -7.17 13.50 6.50
C GLU A 124 -6.17 12.52 5.86
N PRO A 125 -6.41 12.02 4.65
CA PRO A 125 -5.38 11.38 3.84
C PRO A 125 -4.22 12.34 3.56
N VAL A 126 -2.98 11.84 3.59
CA VAL A 126 -1.77 12.63 3.33
C VAL A 126 -1.11 12.18 2.05
N LEU A 127 -0.78 13.14 1.18
CA LEU A 127 0.17 12.98 0.09
C LEU A 127 1.37 13.89 0.35
N ALA A 128 2.56 13.32 0.42
CA ALA A 128 3.79 14.07 0.65
C ALA A 128 4.90 13.67 -0.33
N GLU A 129 5.53 14.63 -0.97
CA GLU A 129 6.78 14.40 -1.72
C GLU A 129 7.94 14.48 -0.73
N ALA A 130 8.68 13.37 -0.55
CA ALA A 130 9.69 13.25 0.49
C ALA A 130 11.07 12.91 -0.08
N PRO A 131 12.17 13.46 0.48
CA PRO A 131 13.52 13.03 0.13
C PRO A 131 13.72 11.55 0.47
N LEU A 132 14.58 10.85 -0.28
CA LEU A 132 14.77 9.40 -0.13
C LEU A 132 15.36 8.99 1.21
N GLU A 133 16.05 9.90 1.88
CA GLU A 133 16.64 9.71 3.20
C GLU A 133 15.61 9.76 4.34
N HIS A 134 14.36 10.17 4.03
CA HIS A 134 13.32 10.30 5.04
C HIS A 134 12.96 8.92 5.63
N PRO A 135 12.95 8.74 6.96
CA PRO A 135 12.78 7.42 7.59
C PRO A 135 11.43 6.77 7.30
N LEU A 136 10.40 7.54 6.98
CA LEU A 136 9.09 7.01 6.65
C LEU A 136 9.03 6.25 5.31
N TRP A 137 10.11 6.22 4.51
CA TRP A 137 10.21 5.30 3.38
C TRP A 137 10.37 3.83 3.80
N LYS A 138 10.88 3.59 5.01
CA LYS A 138 11.16 2.24 5.53
C LYS A 138 10.14 1.79 6.59
N GLN A 139 9.53 2.73 7.31
CA GLN A 139 8.64 2.42 8.41
C GLN A 139 7.20 2.17 7.93
N GLU A 140 6.59 1.05 8.31
CA GLU A 140 5.16 0.83 8.17
C GLU A 140 4.39 1.78 9.10
N MET A 141 3.55 2.64 8.53
CA MET A 141 2.83 3.65 9.30
C MET A 141 1.43 3.17 9.75
N PHE A 142 0.80 2.29 8.97
CA PHE A 142 -0.55 1.78 9.18
C PHE A 142 -1.61 2.88 9.30
N LEU A 143 -1.46 3.92 8.48
CA LEU A 143 -2.22 5.17 8.48
C LEU A 143 -2.36 5.70 7.05
N PRO A 144 -3.32 6.61 6.78
CA PRO A 144 -3.55 7.12 5.44
C PRO A 144 -2.48 8.14 5.01
N ILE A 145 -1.23 7.70 4.93
CA ILE A 145 -0.07 8.50 4.57
C ILE A 145 0.65 7.87 3.39
N LEU A 146 0.75 8.61 2.29
CA LEU A 146 1.43 8.21 1.06
C LEU A 146 2.63 9.12 0.83
N THR A 147 3.83 8.53 0.75
CA THR A 147 5.04 9.23 0.32
C THR A 147 5.24 9.08 -1.18
N LEU A 148 5.63 10.17 -1.84
CA LEU A 148 5.90 10.22 -3.28
C LEU A 148 7.35 10.61 -3.53
N HIS A 149 7.96 9.99 -4.54
CA HIS A 149 9.26 10.36 -5.07
C HIS A 149 9.24 10.32 -6.59
N ARG A 150 9.87 11.30 -7.23
CA ARG A 150 10.01 11.37 -8.68
C ARG A 150 11.24 10.61 -9.13
N TYR A 151 11.11 9.83 -10.20
CA TYR A 151 12.24 9.13 -10.78
C TYR A 151 12.35 9.42 -12.28
N ARG A 152 13.55 9.22 -12.83
CA ARG A 152 13.84 9.36 -14.27
C ARG A 152 14.04 7.98 -14.91
N GLU A 153 14.89 7.17 -14.32
CA GLU A 153 15.28 5.87 -14.85
C GLU A 153 14.47 4.75 -14.16
N ARG A 154 13.81 3.90 -14.97
CA ARG A 154 12.93 2.85 -14.44
C ARG A 154 13.64 1.85 -13.50
N ASP A 155 14.93 1.56 -13.78
CA ASP A 155 15.70 0.63 -12.95
C ASP A 155 16.02 1.23 -11.58
N THR A 156 16.14 2.56 -11.50
CA THR A 156 16.21 3.28 -10.22
C THR A 156 14.89 3.13 -9.44
N ALA A 157 13.75 3.30 -10.09
CA ALA A 157 12.44 3.11 -9.45
C ALA A 157 12.29 1.67 -8.93
N MET A 158 12.72 0.67 -9.69
CA MET A 158 12.67 -0.73 -9.26
C MET A 158 13.57 -0.99 -8.06
N ARG A 159 14.81 -0.51 -8.09
CA ARG A 159 15.73 -0.62 -6.97
C ARG A 159 15.15 0.02 -5.69
N LEU A 160 14.58 1.22 -5.80
CA LEU A 160 13.92 1.90 -4.68
C LEU A 160 12.66 1.15 -4.20
N ALA A 161 11.88 0.59 -5.11
CA ALA A 161 10.70 -0.20 -4.76
C ALA A 161 11.08 -1.47 -3.98
N ASN A 162 12.16 -2.13 -4.37
CA ASN A 162 12.69 -3.33 -3.71
C ASN A 162 13.51 -3.03 -2.45
N ASP A 163 13.93 -1.78 -2.23
CA ASP A 163 14.70 -1.37 -1.07
C ASP A 163 13.80 -1.26 0.18
N SER A 164 13.45 -2.42 0.71
CA SER A 164 12.65 -2.60 1.92
C SER A 164 12.86 -4.01 2.46
N ASP A 165 12.83 -4.15 3.78
CA ASP A 165 12.82 -5.45 4.46
C ASP A 165 11.47 -6.16 4.32
N MET A 166 10.46 -5.49 3.77
CA MET A 166 9.11 -6.00 3.54
C MET A 166 8.87 -6.24 2.03
N GLY A 167 8.07 -7.25 1.72
CA GLY A 167 7.71 -7.60 0.34
C GLY A 167 6.31 -8.21 0.23
N LEU A 168 5.28 -7.51 0.75
CA LEU A 168 3.92 -8.04 0.75
C LEU A 168 3.22 -7.77 -0.58
N THR A 169 2.91 -6.51 -0.90
CA THR A 169 2.26 -6.16 -2.15
C THR A 169 3.05 -5.10 -2.91
N ALA A 170 2.91 -5.09 -4.24
CA ALA A 170 3.47 -4.04 -5.08
C ALA A 170 2.64 -3.82 -6.34
N GLY A 171 2.63 -2.59 -6.84
CA GLY A 171 1.84 -2.20 -8.01
C GLY A 171 2.62 -1.48 -9.09
N VAL A 172 2.06 -1.53 -10.31
CA VAL A 172 2.53 -0.74 -11.44
C VAL A 172 1.37 -0.18 -12.25
N PHE A 173 1.53 1.05 -12.72
CA PHE A 173 0.70 1.63 -13.78
C PHE A 173 1.60 1.99 -14.95
N GLY A 174 1.28 1.45 -16.13
CA GLY A 174 2.10 1.63 -17.33
C GLY A 174 1.63 0.78 -18.49
N SER A 175 2.43 0.75 -19.56
CA SER A 175 2.19 -0.10 -20.73
C SER A 175 2.41 -1.59 -20.42
N ASP A 176 2.00 -2.46 -21.34
CA ASP A 176 2.24 -3.91 -21.23
C ASP A 176 3.73 -4.26 -21.10
N GLU A 177 4.61 -3.51 -21.75
CA GLU A 177 6.05 -3.67 -21.61
C GLU A 177 6.51 -3.33 -20.19
N ASP A 178 6.00 -2.23 -19.61
CA ASP A 178 6.31 -1.83 -18.24
C ASP A 178 5.79 -2.86 -17.24
N VAL A 179 4.61 -3.42 -17.48
CA VAL A 179 4.03 -4.49 -16.65
C VAL A 179 4.91 -5.74 -16.67
N ARG A 180 5.33 -6.20 -17.87
CA ARG A 180 6.23 -7.36 -17.99
C ARG A 180 7.59 -7.11 -17.34
N TRP A 181 8.15 -5.92 -17.48
CA TRP A 181 9.39 -5.54 -16.81
C TRP A 181 9.20 -5.55 -15.29
N PHE A 182 8.14 -4.92 -14.78
CA PHE A 182 7.83 -4.86 -13.35
C PHE A 182 7.71 -6.25 -12.74
N GLN A 183 6.90 -7.13 -13.35
CA GLN A 183 6.65 -8.47 -12.83
C GLN A 183 7.90 -9.37 -12.77
N ARG A 184 8.91 -9.09 -13.61
CA ARG A 184 10.17 -9.85 -13.61
C ARG A 184 11.13 -9.44 -12.50
N HIS A 185 11.01 -8.22 -11.97
CA HIS A 185 12.04 -7.63 -11.12
C HIS A 185 11.55 -7.25 -9.73
N ILE A 186 10.25 -7.15 -9.53
CA ILE A 186 9.69 -6.75 -8.23
C ILE A 186 9.76 -7.88 -7.20
N GLU A 187 10.17 -7.54 -5.98
CA GLU A 187 10.32 -8.48 -4.88
C GLU A 187 9.14 -8.38 -3.90
N ALA A 188 7.97 -8.82 -4.34
CA ALA A 188 6.75 -8.84 -3.55
C ALA A 188 5.93 -10.10 -3.84
N GLY A 189 5.24 -10.60 -2.83
CA GLY A 189 4.44 -11.83 -2.94
C GLY A 189 3.13 -11.64 -3.68
N VAL A 190 2.56 -10.42 -3.67
CA VAL A 190 1.33 -10.07 -4.39
C VAL A 190 1.59 -8.86 -5.29
N THR A 191 1.33 -9.01 -6.57
CA THR A 191 1.52 -7.92 -7.54
C THR A 191 0.23 -7.56 -8.25
N TYR A 192 0.09 -6.30 -8.64
CA TYR A 192 -1.03 -5.82 -9.46
C TYR A 192 -0.54 -4.82 -10.51
N ALA A 193 -1.24 -4.79 -11.63
CA ALA A 193 -0.94 -3.87 -12.73
C ALA A 193 -2.22 -3.20 -13.23
N ASN A 194 -2.15 -1.89 -13.49
CA ASN A 194 -3.21 -1.07 -14.08
C ASN A 194 -4.59 -1.24 -13.43
N ARG A 195 -4.63 -1.48 -12.12
CA ARG A 195 -5.85 -1.80 -11.39
C ARG A 195 -6.51 -0.56 -10.81
N GLN A 196 -7.52 -0.05 -11.50
CA GLN A 196 -8.27 1.15 -11.14
C GLN A 196 -9.04 1.03 -9.81
N PHE A 197 -9.52 -0.18 -9.47
CA PHE A 197 -10.33 -0.40 -8.25
C PHE A 197 -9.50 -0.70 -7.00
N GLY A 198 -8.25 -0.34 -7.03
CA GLY A 198 -7.35 -0.47 -5.90
C GLY A 198 -6.54 -1.73 -5.91
N ALA A 199 -5.36 -1.51 -5.43
CA ALA A 199 -4.47 -2.55 -5.11
C ALA A 199 -5.07 -3.37 -4.05
N THR A 200 -4.67 -4.43 -3.98
CA THR A 200 -4.43 -5.00 -2.81
C THR A 200 -5.34 -5.83 -2.24
N THR A 201 -6.06 -6.52 -2.72
CA THR A 201 -6.49 -7.31 -1.73
C THR A 201 -6.86 -8.50 -2.06
N GLY A 202 -6.53 -9.28 -1.58
CA GLY A 202 -7.27 -10.29 -1.21
C GLY A 202 -6.86 -11.53 -1.79
N ALA A 203 -6.61 -12.44 -0.91
CA ALA A 203 -6.63 -13.84 -1.20
C ALA A 203 -8.00 -14.20 -1.74
N TRP A 204 -8.02 -14.71 -2.96
CA TRP A 204 -9.18 -15.42 -3.51
C TRP A 204 -8.89 -16.92 -3.38
N PRO A 205 -9.44 -17.61 -2.37
CA PRO A 205 -9.11 -19.00 -2.09
C PRO A 205 -9.20 -19.88 -3.34
N GLY A 206 -8.12 -20.62 -3.61
CA GLY A 206 -8.01 -21.48 -4.78
C GLY A 206 -7.79 -20.75 -6.12
N TYR A 207 -7.76 -19.43 -6.11
CA TYR A 207 -7.57 -18.63 -7.32
C TYR A 207 -6.38 -17.67 -7.22
N GLN A 208 -6.32 -16.88 -6.18
CA GLN A 208 -5.22 -15.93 -5.95
C GLN A 208 -4.72 -16.05 -4.51
N PRO A 209 -3.53 -16.62 -4.29
CA PRO A 209 -2.93 -16.69 -2.97
C PRO A 209 -2.47 -15.33 -2.50
N PHE A 210 -2.41 -15.16 -1.19
CA PHE A 210 -1.93 -13.94 -0.55
C PHE A 210 -0.84 -14.27 0.46
N GLY A 211 0.36 -13.70 0.26
CA GLY A 211 1.49 -13.88 1.16
C GLY A 211 2.67 -13.01 0.75
N GLY A 212 3.54 -12.73 1.70
CA GLY A 212 4.67 -11.85 1.54
C GLY A 212 5.99 -12.57 1.32
N TRP A 213 6.90 -11.87 0.68
CA TRP A 213 8.32 -12.18 0.61
C TRP A 213 9.07 -11.39 1.69
N LYS A 214 10.34 -11.64 1.86
CA LYS A 214 11.20 -10.97 2.85
C LYS A 214 10.57 -11.06 4.25
N GLY A 215 10.61 -10.00 5.03
CA GLY A 215 10.01 -9.93 6.36
C GLY A 215 8.48 -9.92 6.40
N SER A 216 7.79 -9.90 5.25
CA SER A 216 6.33 -9.96 5.19
C SER A 216 5.77 -11.38 5.26
N GLY A 217 6.58 -12.41 5.25
CA GLY A 217 6.13 -13.79 5.38
C GLY A 217 7.23 -14.76 5.78
N SER A 218 6.90 -15.85 6.44
CA SER A 218 7.88 -16.78 7.03
C SER A 218 8.11 -18.06 6.23
N SER A 219 7.17 -18.49 5.39
CA SER A 219 7.24 -19.84 4.79
C SER A 219 7.29 -19.87 3.27
N GLY A 220 7.09 -18.75 2.58
CA GLY A 220 6.89 -18.71 1.14
C GLY A 220 5.62 -19.42 0.65
N LYS A 221 4.79 -19.92 1.57
CA LYS A 221 3.51 -20.57 1.30
C LYS A 221 2.38 -19.62 1.68
N ALA A 222 1.80 -19.00 0.68
CA ALA A 222 0.76 -17.99 0.85
C ALA A 222 -0.54 -18.58 1.40
N ILE A 223 -1.29 -17.80 2.15
CA ILE A 223 -2.66 -18.14 2.53
C ILE A 223 -3.53 -18.26 1.27
N ALA A 224 -4.56 -19.08 1.34
CA ALA A 224 -5.45 -19.40 0.21
C ALA A 224 -4.76 -20.07 -0.99
N SER A 225 -3.51 -20.49 -0.87
CA SER A 225 -2.81 -21.29 -1.88
C SER A 225 -3.15 -22.78 -1.75
N PHE A 226 -2.83 -23.57 -2.79
CA PHE A 226 -2.94 -25.05 -2.73
C PHE A 226 -2.07 -25.67 -1.64
N TYR A 227 -1.03 -24.98 -1.19
CA TYR A 227 -0.11 -25.43 -0.16
C TYR A 227 -0.53 -25.02 1.26
N TYR A 228 -1.62 -24.25 1.42
CA TYR A 228 -1.99 -23.70 2.71
C TYR A 228 -2.44 -24.77 3.70
N LEU A 229 -3.43 -25.58 3.33
CA LEU A 229 -3.92 -26.68 4.18
C LEU A 229 -2.86 -27.76 4.47
N PRO A 230 -2.07 -28.22 3.48
CA PRO A 230 -1.01 -29.21 3.74
C PRO A 230 -0.03 -28.84 4.84
N GLN A 231 0.17 -27.56 5.11
CA GLN A 231 1.06 -27.08 6.19
C GLN A 231 0.56 -27.47 7.59
N TYR A 232 -0.71 -27.79 7.74
CA TYR A 232 -1.35 -28.20 9.01
C TYR A 232 -1.58 -29.70 9.08
N LEU A 233 -1.30 -30.44 8.00
CA LEU A 233 -1.53 -31.88 7.89
C LEU A 233 -0.24 -32.65 8.13
N ARG A 234 -0.40 -33.96 8.40
CA ARG A 234 0.71 -34.89 8.49
C ARG A 234 0.54 -35.97 7.45
N GLU A 235 1.60 -36.29 6.74
CA GLU A 235 1.63 -37.43 5.84
C GLU A 235 1.75 -38.75 6.62
N GLN A 236 1.06 -39.78 6.15
CA GLN A 236 1.16 -41.13 6.69
C GLN A 236 1.28 -42.13 5.54
N SER A 237 2.36 -42.91 5.54
CA SER A 237 2.50 -44.07 4.67
C SER A 237 1.87 -45.29 5.32
N ARG A 238 1.10 -46.08 4.55
CA ARG A 238 0.51 -47.34 4.99
C ARG A 238 0.84 -48.45 3.99
N THR A 239 1.41 -49.54 4.48
CA THR A 239 1.68 -50.73 3.67
C THR A 239 0.89 -51.86 4.24
N VAL A 240 0.12 -52.57 3.39
CA VAL A 240 -0.58 -53.81 3.71
C VAL A 240 -0.05 -54.88 2.77
N VAL A 241 0.39 -56.01 3.34
CA VAL A 241 0.79 -57.20 2.59
C VAL A 241 -0.26 -58.23 2.85
N GLU A 242 -0.88 -58.80 1.80
CA GLU A 242 -1.84 -59.90 1.86
C GLU A 242 -1.12 -61.25 1.87
#